data_af3869cdda418d1da885f86187ebc25b
#
_entry.id   af3869cdda418d1da885f86187ebc25b
#
_cell.length_a   1.000
_cell.length_b   1.000
_cell.length_c   1.000
_cell.angle_alpha   90.00
_cell.angle_beta   90.00
_cell.angle_gamma   90.00
#
_symmetry.space_group_name_H-M   'P 1'
#
loop_
_entity.id
_entity.type
_entity.pdbx_description
1 polymer ?
#
loop_
_entity_poly.entity_id
_entity_poly.type
_entity_poly.pdbx_seq_one_letter_code
_entity_poly.pdbx_strand_id
1 'polypeptide(L)'
;MKLRTDDYSASQDSMLLGMRSMSKWILDAMAIDRICMRNRVAMDIWNEYSPLPYQTNFNSRSGTIGRFVEMYINNQYKGIYCLSDRINRKLLNLKKYDETNKLVRGVLYKSGTEDIANQKERNFTADWKAGTISWHNAWELKEPEDFECEEAWQPLIDLYDNKKSYSDIKKYFFIDNLVDYQLHIMALSIGDNWGNKNHFLSIRNIQKNIDDADSTEAARRKAIISPWDLDTSLGGKYNGSAYDGNGYSDWKPADVVKNGGCYPFSICQGQKEYKNKLKARWAQLRTTTYSKESVNAKLEKYRDLFLNSGAWQRMVDHYKTESSKPCLVEDLTKEIGYIEEWYAKRFDLMDAYFGIDTGIATTTTDNQSLNNDIYSIQGLKLNEAPAKGLYIQGGKLRMK
;
A
#
# COMPACT_ATOMS: atom_id res chain seq x y z
N MET A 1 -7.21 3.52 20.81
CA MET A 1 -7.06 3.18 22.26
C MET A 1 -5.88 3.94 22.83
N LYS A 2 -5.97 4.45 24.05
CA LYS A 2 -4.88 5.11 24.77
C LYS A 2 -4.71 4.43 26.13
N LEU A 3 -3.49 3.96 26.42
CA LEU A 3 -3.15 3.40 27.73
C LEU A 3 -2.82 4.53 28.71
N ARG A 4 -3.25 4.36 29.93
CA ARG A 4 -3.04 5.31 31.02
C ARG A 4 -2.55 4.57 32.27
N THR A 5 -1.97 5.31 33.21
CA THR A 5 -1.70 4.85 34.58
C THR A 5 -2.99 4.47 35.29
N ASP A 6 -2.92 3.70 36.35
CA ASP A 6 -4.09 3.20 37.10
C ASP A 6 -4.98 4.32 37.64
N ASP A 7 -4.38 5.47 37.97
CA ASP A 7 -5.08 6.68 38.40
C ASP A 7 -5.56 7.57 37.26
N TYR A 8 -5.38 7.13 35.99
CA TYR A 8 -5.70 7.88 34.76
C TYR A 8 -5.01 9.24 34.60
N SER A 9 -4.04 9.60 35.44
CA SER A 9 -3.37 10.90 35.43
C SER A 9 -2.42 11.07 34.25
N ALA A 10 -1.76 10.00 33.82
CA ALA A 10 -0.74 10.03 32.77
C ALA A 10 -0.95 8.96 31.70
N SER A 11 -0.30 9.16 30.53
CA SER A 11 -0.18 8.12 29.51
C SER A 11 0.89 7.11 29.92
N GLN A 12 0.62 5.84 29.74
CA GLN A 12 1.55 4.76 30.04
C GLN A 12 1.98 4.03 28.79
N ASP A 13 3.25 4.08 28.44
CA ASP A 13 3.81 3.29 27.35
C ASP A 13 3.92 1.81 27.79
N SER A 14 3.34 0.92 27.00
CA SER A 14 3.38 -0.53 27.25
C SER A 14 3.62 -1.28 25.95
N MET A 15 4.28 -2.42 26.08
CA MET A 15 4.50 -3.35 24.97
C MET A 15 3.30 -4.32 24.92
N LEU A 16 2.54 -4.33 23.83
CA LEU A 16 1.43 -5.25 23.66
C LEU A 16 1.78 -6.27 22.56
N LEU A 17 1.53 -7.54 22.84
CA LEU A 17 1.69 -8.67 21.90
C LEU A 17 3.02 -8.66 21.13
N GLY A 18 4.11 -8.32 21.81
CA GLY A 18 5.46 -8.26 21.22
C GLY A 18 5.70 -7.09 20.27
N MET A 19 4.78 -6.14 20.19
CA MET A 19 4.98 -4.90 19.42
C MET A 19 5.70 -3.86 20.25
N ARG A 20 6.25 -2.82 19.61
CA ARG A 20 7.02 -1.76 20.29
C ARG A 20 6.23 -1.08 21.42
N SER A 21 6.94 -0.57 22.42
CA SER A 21 6.31 0.14 23.56
C SER A 21 5.73 1.49 23.13
N MET A 22 4.46 1.72 23.48
CA MET A 22 3.73 2.95 23.21
C MET A 22 2.42 3.04 24.01
N SER A 23 1.88 4.24 24.17
CA SER A 23 0.63 4.46 24.91
C SER A 23 -0.60 4.63 24.02
N LYS A 24 -0.42 4.95 22.73
CA LYS A 24 -1.53 5.19 21.79
C LYS A 24 -1.53 4.09 20.72
N TRP A 25 -2.61 3.30 20.66
CA TRP A 25 -2.79 2.15 19.77
C TRP A 25 -3.99 2.35 18.85
N ILE A 26 -3.98 1.70 17.69
CA ILE A 26 -5.13 1.58 16.80
C ILE A 26 -5.83 0.25 17.10
N LEU A 27 -7.15 0.29 17.23
CA LEU A 27 -8.03 -0.87 17.19
C LEU A 27 -8.90 -0.70 15.96
N ASP A 28 -8.57 -1.41 14.91
CA ASP A 28 -9.27 -1.36 13.63
C ASP A 28 -10.32 -2.48 13.60
N ALA A 29 -11.58 -2.10 13.43
CA ALA A 29 -12.70 -3.03 13.33
C ALA A 29 -12.79 -3.69 11.95
N MET A 30 -12.11 -3.17 10.95
CA MET A 30 -12.09 -3.69 9.57
C MET A 30 -13.50 -3.90 8.99
N ALA A 31 -14.42 -2.98 9.32
CA ALA A 31 -15.87 -3.17 9.15
C ALA A 31 -16.33 -3.33 7.70
N ILE A 32 -15.59 -2.78 6.72
CA ILE A 32 -15.88 -2.93 5.30
C ILE A 32 -15.15 -4.10 4.65
N ASP A 33 -14.14 -4.64 5.31
CA ASP A 33 -13.37 -5.76 4.77
C ASP A 33 -14.05 -7.10 5.09
N ARG A 34 -14.59 -7.74 4.07
CA ARG A 34 -15.35 -9.01 4.16
C ARG A 34 -14.58 -10.15 4.83
N ILE A 35 -13.25 -10.09 4.84
CA ILE A 35 -12.35 -11.11 5.43
C ILE A 35 -11.57 -10.58 6.65
N CYS A 36 -11.74 -9.31 7.00
CA CYS A 36 -11.09 -8.64 8.13
C CYS A 36 -9.55 -8.74 8.16
N MET A 37 -8.89 -8.83 7.01
CA MET A 37 -7.41 -8.96 6.98
C MET A 37 -6.70 -8.24 5.83
N ARG A 38 -7.42 -7.69 4.83
CA ARG A 38 -6.80 -7.05 3.65
C ARG A 38 -5.84 -5.94 4.02
N ASN A 39 -6.26 -5.03 4.90
CA ASN A 39 -5.41 -3.94 5.41
C ASN A 39 -4.11 -4.50 6.03
N ARG A 40 -4.21 -5.55 6.86
CA ARG A 40 -3.03 -6.15 7.49
C ARG A 40 -2.14 -6.88 6.51
N VAL A 41 -2.69 -7.68 5.60
CA VAL A 41 -1.93 -8.38 4.55
C VAL A 41 -1.18 -7.39 3.67
N ALA A 42 -1.87 -6.35 3.18
CA ALA A 42 -1.24 -5.32 2.36
C ALA A 42 -0.11 -4.59 3.11
N MET A 43 -0.31 -4.26 4.38
CA MET A 43 0.70 -3.60 5.20
C MET A 43 1.89 -4.54 5.52
N ASP A 44 1.67 -5.84 5.70
CA ASP A 44 2.75 -6.82 5.87
C ASP A 44 3.60 -6.94 4.61
N ILE A 45 2.96 -6.95 3.44
CA ILE A 45 3.64 -6.92 2.14
C ILE A 45 4.51 -5.65 2.04
N TRP A 46 3.96 -4.48 2.36
CA TRP A 46 4.70 -3.21 2.34
C TRP A 46 5.95 -3.25 3.21
N ASN A 47 5.83 -3.73 4.43
CA ASN A 47 6.93 -3.78 5.40
C ASN A 47 8.09 -4.69 4.98
N GLU A 48 7.85 -5.67 4.10
CA GLU A 48 8.89 -6.60 3.64
C GLU A 48 9.86 -5.96 2.65
N TYR A 49 9.43 -4.98 1.86
CA TYR A 49 10.24 -4.51 0.75
C TYR A 49 10.51 -3.01 0.71
N SER A 50 9.79 -2.21 1.50
CA SER A 50 9.93 -0.74 1.49
C SER A 50 10.51 -0.22 2.82
N PRO A 51 11.83 -0.33 3.02
CA PRO A 51 12.48 0.20 4.22
C PRO A 51 12.53 1.72 4.21
N LEU A 52 12.78 2.32 5.36
CA LEU A 52 13.10 3.74 5.45
C LEU A 52 14.43 4.03 4.71
N PRO A 53 14.50 5.05 3.86
CA PRO A 53 15.69 5.35 3.04
C PRO A 53 16.76 6.16 3.80
N TYR A 54 16.73 6.16 5.13
CA TYR A 54 17.69 6.82 6.00
C TYR A 54 17.98 5.95 7.22
N GLN A 55 18.98 6.31 8.01
CA GLN A 55 19.37 5.52 9.17
C GLN A 55 18.22 5.33 10.17
N THR A 56 18.06 4.12 10.63
CA THR A 56 16.94 3.66 11.44
C THR A 56 17.45 3.01 12.74
N ASN A 57 16.57 2.86 13.70
CA ASN A 57 16.75 1.93 14.81
C ASN A 57 15.98 0.63 14.52
N PHE A 58 16.16 -0.37 15.35
CA PHE A 58 15.57 -1.70 15.19
C PHE A 58 14.04 -1.69 14.98
N ASN A 59 13.33 -0.71 15.56
CA ASN A 59 11.88 -0.61 15.50
C ASN A 59 11.36 0.33 14.40
N SER A 60 12.25 0.98 13.64
CA SER A 60 11.87 1.98 12.65
C SER A 60 11.45 1.34 11.34
N ARG A 61 10.35 1.81 10.77
CA ARG A 61 9.80 1.37 9.49
C ARG A 61 8.79 2.37 8.95
N SER A 62 8.41 2.20 7.69
CA SER A 62 7.45 3.08 7.00
C SER A 62 6.00 2.58 7.07
N GLY A 63 5.74 1.37 7.55
CA GLY A 63 4.41 0.79 7.73
C GLY A 63 4.16 0.30 9.15
N THR A 64 2.90 0.09 9.53
CA THR A 64 2.51 -0.39 10.86
C THR A 64 2.68 -1.90 11.00
N ILE A 65 2.81 -2.37 12.25
CA ILE A 65 2.63 -3.79 12.61
C ILE A 65 1.33 -3.92 13.39
N GLY A 66 0.60 -5.02 13.14
CA GLY A 66 -0.62 -5.34 13.86
C GLY A 66 -0.69 -6.79 14.30
N ARG A 67 -1.61 -7.03 15.21
CA ARG A 67 -1.99 -8.37 15.71
C ARG A 67 -3.50 -8.44 15.80
N PHE A 68 -4.07 -9.55 15.38
CA PHE A 68 -5.50 -9.76 15.53
C PHE A 68 -5.83 -10.12 16.97
N VAL A 69 -6.91 -9.57 17.46
CA VAL A 69 -7.43 -9.76 18.82
C VAL A 69 -8.95 -9.91 18.76
N GLU A 70 -9.53 -10.63 19.72
CA GLU A 70 -10.95 -10.60 19.95
C GLU A 70 -11.27 -9.53 21.01
N MET A 71 -12.22 -8.65 20.70
CA MET A 71 -12.55 -7.51 21.53
C MET A 71 -13.78 -7.78 22.39
N TYR A 72 -13.67 -7.44 23.67
CA TYR A 72 -14.77 -7.43 24.61
C TYR A 72 -14.89 -6.04 25.26
N ILE A 73 -16.09 -5.50 25.35
CA ILE A 73 -16.41 -4.26 26.07
C ILE A 73 -17.46 -4.61 27.12
N ASN A 74 -17.17 -4.38 28.40
CA ASN A 74 -18.04 -4.73 29.52
C ASN A 74 -18.53 -6.20 29.42
N ASN A 75 -17.62 -7.11 29.16
CA ASN A 75 -17.87 -8.54 28.94
C ASN A 75 -18.76 -8.89 27.73
N GLN A 76 -19.05 -7.94 26.86
CA GLN A 76 -19.77 -8.18 25.63
C GLN A 76 -18.78 -8.34 24.47
N TYR A 77 -18.90 -9.42 23.74
CA TYR A 77 -18.11 -9.68 22.54
C TYR A 77 -18.40 -8.64 21.46
N LYS A 78 -17.36 -8.18 20.77
CA LYS A 78 -17.44 -7.16 19.70
C LYS A 78 -16.77 -7.60 18.39
N GLY A 79 -16.28 -8.83 18.30
CA GLY A 79 -15.68 -9.39 17.11
C GLY A 79 -14.16 -9.34 17.07
N ILE A 80 -13.61 -9.63 15.90
CA ILE A 80 -12.18 -9.60 15.61
C ILE A 80 -11.78 -8.15 15.26
N TYR A 81 -10.70 -7.69 15.87
CA TYR A 81 -10.09 -6.39 15.63
C TYR A 81 -8.60 -6.57 15.29
N CYS A 82 -8.04 -5.68 14.50
CA CYS A 82 -6.59 -5.57 14.35
C CYS A 82 -6.06 -4.52 15.33
N LEU A 83 -5.34 -4.96 16.37
CA LEU A 83 -4.55 -4.08 17.23
C LEU A 83 -3.25 -3.76 16.53
N SER A 84 -3.01 -2.49 16.20
CA SER A 84 -1.79 -2.08 15.51
C SER A 84 -1.11 -0.89 16.17
N ASP A 85 0.19 -0.76 15.92
CA ASP A 85 0.91 0.46 16.22
C ASP A 85 0.49 1.57 15.25
N ARG A 86 1.00 2.79 15.45
CA ARG A 86 0.64 3.96 14.64
C ARG A 86 1.87 4.47 13.90
N ILE A 87 1.63 5.02 12.70
CA ILE A 87 2.61 5.88 12.05
C ILE A 87 2.76 7.15 12.89
N ASN A 88 3.97 7.37 13.39
CA ASN A 88 4.32 8.52 14.21
C ASN A 88 5.83 8.81 14.14
N ARG A 89 6.26 9.87 14.79
CA ARG A 89 7.66 10.29 14.85
C ARG A 89 8.63 9.15 15.23
N LYS A 90 8.31 8.37 16.29
CA LYS A 90 9.18 7.28 16.77
C LYS A 90 9.30 6.16 15.73
N LEU A 91 8.20 5.77 15.08
CA LEU A 91 8.18 4.73 14.06
C LEU A 91 9.02 5.11 12.84
N LEU A 92 8.84 6.34 12.37
CA LEU A 92 9.54 6.87 11.19
C LEU A 92 10.93 7.42 11.52
N ASN A 93 11.38 7.33 12.77
CA ASN A 93 12.67 7.88 13.24
C ASN A 93 12.86 9.37 12.87
N LEU A 94 11.79 10.17 12.95
CA LEU A 94 11.87 11.60 12.70
C LEU A 94 12.50 12.32 13.89
N LYS A 95 13.21 13.39 13.63
CA LYS A 95 13.80 14.21 14.68
C LYS A 95 12.71 14.92 15.48
N LYS A 96 12.82 14.89 16.81
CA LYS A 96 11.89 15.58 17.71
C LYS A 96 12.04 17.10 17.58
N TYR A 97 10.94 17.81 17.78
CA TYR A 97 10.95 19.27 17.97
C TYR A 97 11.98 19.67 19.03
N ASP A 98 12.77 20.67 18.74
CA ASP A 98 13.78 21.19 19.68
C ASP A 98 13.14 22.27 20.54
N GLU A 99 12.74 21.89 21.73
CA GLU A 99 12.07 22.79 22.69
C GLU A 99 12.99 23.92 23.21
N THR A 100 14.29 23.68 23.25
CA THR A 100 15.27 24.66 23.72
C THR A 100 15.47 25.78 22.70
N ASN A 101 15.68 25.40 21.46
CA ASN A 101 15.93 26.35 20.37
C ASN A 101 14.65 26.71 19.61
N LYS A 102 13.50 26.15 19.97
CA LYS A 102 12.18 26.33 19.32
C LYS A 102 12.22 26.03 17.83
N LEU A 103 12.91 24.95 17.45
CA LEU A 103 13.09 24.56 16.04
C LEU A 103 12.23 23.35 15.69
N VAL A 104 11.44 23.47 14.63
CA VAL A 104 10.79 22.32 13.98
C VAL A 104 11.86 21.52 13.25
N ARG A 105 11.94 20.22 13.52
CA ARG A 105 12.94 19.33 12.92
C ARG A 105 12.31 18.26 12.05
N GLY A 106 11.63 17.29 12.59
CA GLY A 106 10.86 16.30 11.85
C GLY A 106 9.43 16.77 11.62
N VAL A 107 8.87 16.47 10.46
CA VAL A 107 7.46 16.76 10.15
C VAL A 107 6.75 15.52 9.66
N LEU A 108 5.48 15.38 10.04
CA LEU A 108 4.60 14.29 9.62
C LEU A 108 3.22 14.86 9.34
N TYR A 109 2.73 14.58 8.15
CA TYR A 109 1.39 14.96 7.71
C TYR A 109 0.60 13.70 7.37
N LYS A 110 -0.70 13.70 7.69
CA LYS A 110 -1.65 12.67 7.25
C LYS A 110 -2.58 13.29 6.22
N SER A 111 -2.72 12.67 5.07
CA SER A 111 -3.71 13.09 4.07
C SER A 111 -5.12 12.72 4.53
N GLY A 112 -6.05 13.66 4.43
CA GLY A 112 -7.36 13.57 5.07
C GLY A 112 -8.55 13.36 4.15
N THR A 113 -8.56 13.93 2.92
CA THR A 113 -9.76 13.92 2.08
C THR A 113 -9.48 13.79 0.58
N GLU A 114 -10.55 13.48 -0.18
CA GLU A 114 -10.54 13.38 -1.65
C GLU A 114 -10.27 14.72 -2.35
N ASP A 115 -10.53 15.84 -1.68
CA ASP A 115 -10.38 17.18 -2.24
C ASP A 115 -8.93 17.60 -2.53
N ILE A 116 -7.96 16.79 -2.16
CA ILE A 116 -6.55 17.03 -2.49
C ILE A 116 -6.32 17.07 -4.01
N ALA A 117 -7.16 16.41 -4.80
CA ALA A 117 -7.07 16.47 -6.27
C ALA A 117 -7.24 17.90 -6.81
N ASN A 118 -8.03 18.72 -6.15
CA ASN A 118 -8.30 20.12 -6.51
C ASN A 118 -7.25 21.09 -5.98
N GLN A 119 -6.31 20.64 -5.18
CA GLN A 119 -5.29 21.51 -4.56
C GLN A 119 -4.18 21.94 -5.52
N LYS A 120 -4.09 21.40 -6.72
CA LYS A 120 -3.14 21.85 -7.75
C LYS A 120 -3.24 23.33 -8.08
N GLU A 121 -4.40 23.95 -7.84
CA GLU A 121 -4.71 25.32 -8.24
C GLU A 121 -4.75 26.31 -7.04
N ARG A 122 -4.55 25.81 -5.82
CA ARG A 122 -4.62 26.65 -4.63
C ARG A 122 -3.27 27.32 -4.33
N ASN A 123 -3.32 28.61 -4.10
CA ASN A 123 -2.18 29.36 -3.59
C ASN A 123 -2.10 29.17 -2.06
N PHE A 124 -1.50 28.07 -1.65
CA PHE A 124 -1.37 27.67 -0.26
C PHE A 124 -0.83 28.77 0.66
N THR A 125 0.16 29.52 0.20
CA THR A 125 0.78 30.57 1.01
C THR A 125 -0.17 31.75 1.25
N ALA A 126 -0.92 32.17 0.22
CA ALA A 126 -1.88 33.26 0.35
C ALA A 126 -3.07 32.85 1.22
N ASP A 127 -3.57 31.64 0.99
CA ASP A 127 -4.71 31.09 1.72
C ASP A 127 -4.37 30.86 3.21
N TRP A 128 -3.18 30.37 3.54
CA TRP A 128 -2.70 30.25 4.91
C TRP A 128 -2.69 31.60 5.63
N LYS A 129 -2.10 32.63 5.02
CA LYS A 129 -2.04 33.98 5.58
C LYS A 129 -3.40 34.63 5.71
N ALA A 130 -4.33 34.30 4.85
CA ALA A 130 -5.70 34.80 4.91
C ALA A 130 -6.58 34.04 5.92
N GLY A 131 -6.11 32.92 6.49
CA GLY A 131 -6.89 32.05 7.36
C GLY A 131 -8.08 31.38 6.64
N THR A 132 -8.05 31.32 5.32
CA THR A 132 -9.17 30.86 4.48
C THR A 132 -9.07 29.38 4.12
N ILE A 133 -7.92 28.76 4.39
CA ILE A 133 -7.81 27.33 4.20
C ILE A 133 -8.19 26.56 5.43
N SER A 134 -9.06 25.62 5.20
CA SER A 134 -9.07 24.40 5.96
C SER A 134 -7.97 23.43 5.46
N TRP A 135 -6.71 23.72 5.70
CA TRP A 135 -5.63 22.74 5.66
C TRP A 135 -6.06 21.47 6.42
N HIS A 136 -6.73 21.70 7.53
CA HIS A 136 -7.34 20.70 8.37
C HIS A 136 -8.31 19.75 7.63
N ASN A 137 -8.87 20.14 6.51
CA ASN A 137 -9.72 19.25 5.71
C ASN A 137 -8.93 18.34 4.76
N ALA A 138 -7.74 18.78 4.33
CA ALA A 138 -6.94 18.04 3.35
C ALA A 138 -5.75 17.32 4.00
N TRP A 139 -5.12 17.95 4.98
CA TRP A 139 -3.97 17.44 5.69
C TRP A 139 -4.07 17.72 7.18
N GLU A 140 -3.67 16.72 7.96
CA GLU A 140 -3.52 16.86 9.41
C GLU A 140 -2.02 16.89 9.75
N LEU A 141 -1.57 17.89 10.52
CA LEU A 141 -0.22 17.88 11.10
C LEU A 141 -0.18 16.85 12.24
N LYS A 142 0.74 15.90 12.18
CA LYS A 142 0.93 14.83 13.18
C LYS A 142 2.26 14.90 13.91
N GLU A 143 3.23 15.64 13.38
CA GLU A 143 4.49 15.96 14.05
C GLU A 143 4.94 17.35 13.58
N PRO A 144 5.26 18.26 14.48
CA PRO A 144 5.15 18.16 15.95
C PRO A 144 3.69 17.98 16.41
N GLU A 145 3.47 17.07 17.41
CA GLU A 145 2.11 16.60 17.76
C GLU A 145 1.25 17.68 18.45
N ASP A 146 1.85 18.49 19.31
CA ASP A 146 1.13 19.44 20.16
C ASP A 146 1.49 20.90 19.83
N PHE A 147 2.05 21.12 18.65
CA PHE A 147 2.55 22.43 18.27
C PHE A 147 2.35 22.67 16.77
N GLU A 148 1.50 23.63 16.45
CA GLU A 148 1.19 24.03 15.07
C GLU A 148 1.76 25.42 14.79
N CYS A 149 2.57 25.53 13.75
CA CYS A 149 3.16 26.80 13.31
C CYS A 149 3.43 26.81 11.81
N GLU A 150 3.64 27.99 11.24
CA GLU A 150 3.96 28.16 9.82
C GLU A 150 5.20 27.35 9.40
N GLU A 151 6.24 27.31 10.24
CA GLU A 151 7.46 26.53 9.97
C GLU A 151 7.18 25.04 9.79
N ALA A 152 6.20 24.48 10.52
CA ALA A 152 5.82 23.08 10.39
C ALA A 152 5.05 22.78 9.10
N TRP A 153 4.34 23.77 8.55
CA TRP A 153 3.58 23.63 7.29
C TRP A 153 4.40 23.99 6.04
N GLN A 154 5.42 24.83 6.17
CA GLN A 154 6.22 25.31 5.06
C GLN A 154 6.79 24.18 4.17
N PRO A 155 7.28 23.03 4.69
CA PRO A 155 7.75 21.95 3.84
C PRO A 155 6.66 21.35 2.95
N LEU A 156 5.43 21.25 3.45
CA LEU A 156 4.30 20.76 2.64
C LEU A 156 3.93 21.78 1.55
N ILE A 157 3.93 23.06 1.89
CA ILE A 157 3.73 24.17 0.93
C ILE A 157 4.79 24.08 -0.17
N ASP A 158 6.06 24.00 0.20
CA ASP A 158 7.17 23.92 -0.74
C ASP A 158 7.06 22.67 -1.65
N LEU A 159 6.59 21.57 -1.12
CA LEU A 159 6.36 20.37 -1.89
C LEU A 159 5.31 20.58 -2.99
N TYR A 160 4.25 21.34 -2.76
CA TYR A 160 3.13 21.50 -3.69
C TYR A 160 3.26 22.73 -4.59
N ASP A 161 3.79 23.86 -4.10
CA ASP A 161 3.85 25.12 -4.87
C ASP A 161 4.92 25.13 -5.95
N ASN A 162 6.04 24.47 -5.73
CA ASN A 162 7.25 24.64 -6.54
C ASN A 162 7.59 23.46 -7.47
N LYS A 163 6.75 22.44 -7.58
CA LYS A 163 7.11 21.17 -8.25
C LYS A 163 6.51 21.09 -9.64
N LYS A 164 7.26 21.53 -10.60
CA LYS A 164 6.85 21.54 -12.01
C LYS A 164 7.63 20.56 -12.89
N SER A 165 8.71 19.95 -12.38
CA SER A 165 9.57 19.05 -13.14
C SER A 165 9.95 17.81 -12.34
N TYR A 166 10.32 16.75 -13.05
CA TYR A 166 10.88 15.55 -12.42
C TYR A 166 12.21 15.82 -11.69
N SER A 167 12.99 16.79 -12.17
CA SER A 167 14.21 17.23 -11.48
C SER A 167 13.89 17.79 -10.09
N ASP A 168 12.79 18.53 -9.97
CA ASP A 168 12.36 19.04 -8.67
C ASP A 168 11.85 17.91 -7.77
N ILE A 169 11.07 16.96 -8.31
CA ILE A 169 10.65 15.79 -7.54
C ILE A 169 11.86 15.06 -6.93
N LYS A 170 12.93 14.86 -7.69
CA LYS A 170 14.16 14.21 -7.20
C LYS A 170 14.85 14.97 -6.05
N LYS A 171 14.68 16.28 -5.95
CA LYS A 171 15.21 17.09 -4.84
C LYS A 171 14.41 16.89 -3.55
N TYR A 172 13.09 16.72 -3.66
CA TYR A 172 12.18 16.74 -2.53
C TYR A 172 11.68 15.37 -2.08
N PHE A 173 11.82 14.33 -2.91
CA PHE A 173 11.36 12.98 -2.59
C PHE A 173 12.45 11.93 -2.77
N PHE A 174 12.36 10.88 -1.98
CA PHE A 174 13.07 9.63 -2.25
C PHE A 174 12.35 8.89 -3.37
N ILE A 175 12.92 8.89 -4.55
CA ILE A 175 12.30 8.31 -5.76
C ILE A 175 12.00 6.82 -5.60
N ASP A 176 12.88 6.07 -4.95
CA ASP A 176 12.67 4.64 -4.76
C ASP A 176 11.49 4.36 -3.82
N ASN A 177 11.23 5.22 -2.82
CA ASN A 177 10.01 5.14 -2.00
C ASN A 177 8.75 5.47 -2.83
N LEU A 178 8.80 6.44 -3.74
CA LEU A 178 7.69 6.72 -4.66
C LEU A 178 7.42 5.53 -5.59
N VAL A 179 8.47 4.89 -6.10
CA VAL A 179 8.38 3.68 -6.92
C VAL A 179 7.73 2.55 -6.13
N ASP A 180 8.18 2.30 -4.90
CA ASP A 180 7.63 1.28 -4.03
C ASP A 180 6.14 1.54 -3.74
N TYR A 181 5.78 2.78 -3.40
CA TYR A 181 4.39 3.15 -3.12
C TYR A 181 3.49 2.96 -4.35
N GLN A 182 3.92 3.44 -5.51
CA GLN A 182 3.14 3.28 -6.75
C GLN A 182 2.96 1.81 -7.13
N LEU A 183 4.01 0.99 -7.02
CA LEU A 183 3.91 -0.46 -7.25
C LEU A 183 2.96 -1.13 -6.27
N HIS A 184 2.98 -0.72 -4.99
CA HIS A 184 2.07 -1.25 -3.98
C HIS A 184 0.60 -1.03 -4.36
N ILE A 185 0.26 0.21 -4.71
CA ILE A 185 -1.08 0.56 -5.15
C ILE A 185 -1.47 -0.20 -6.42
N MET A 186 -0.55 -0.30 -7.39
CA MET A 186 -0.80 -1.00 -8.66
C MET A 186 -0.96 -2.50 -8.47
N ALA A 187 -0.06 -3.16 -7.75
CA ALA A 187 -0.03 -4.61 -7.63
C ALA A 187 -1.23 -5.15 -6.83
N LEU A 188 -1.64 -4.46 -5.77
CA LEU A 188 -2.76 -4.86 -4.94
C LEU A 188 -4.09 -4.20 -5.33
N SER A 189 -4.09 -3.33 -6.36
CA SER A 189 -5.26 -2.56 -6.83
C SER A 189 -5.96 -1.82 -5.70
N ILE A 190 -5.20 -1.01 -4.94
CA ILE A 190 -5.72 -0.33 -3.77
C ILE A 190 -6.49 0.91 -4.21
N GLY A 191 -7.82 0.78 -4.30
CA GLY A 191 -8.67 1.77 -4.94
C GLY A 191 -8.80 3.09 -4.19
N ASP A 192 -8.64 3.08 -2.89
CA ASP A 192 -8.88 4.25 -2.03
C ASP A 192 -7.61 5.05 -1.69
N ASN A 193 -6.45 4.52 -2.06
CA ASN A 193 -5.14 5.15 -1.83
C ASN A 193 -4.59 5.87 -3.07
N TRP A 194 -5.45 6.13 -4.04
CA TRP A 194 -5.07 6.78 -5.28
C TRP A 194 -4.69 8.20 -5.02
N GLY A 195 -3.45 8.33 -4.79
CA GLY A 195 -2.71 9.53 -4.87
C GLY A 195 -2.97 10.63 -3.86
N ASN A 196 -4.12 10.74 -3.27
CA ASN A 196 -4.47 11.95 -2.55
C ASN A 196 -4.99 11.73 -1.13
N LYS A 197 -5.35 10.51 -0.77
CA LYS A 197 -5.80 10.18 0.58
C LYS A 197 -5.17 8.88 1.09
N ASN A 198 -5.39 8.58 2.34
CA ASN A 198 -4.96 7.34 2.97
C ASN A 198 -3.44 7.09 2.91
N HIS A 199 -2.67 8.15 3.11
CA HIS A 199 -1.22 8.03 3.29
C HIS A 199 -0.68 9.09 4.25
N PHE A 200 0.55 8.86 4.69
CA PHE A 200 1.33 9.85 5.43
C PHE A 200 2.48 10.34 4.57
N LEU A 201 2.78 11.62 4.70
CA LEU A 201 3.96 12.25 4.12
C LEU A 201 4.85 12.72 5.27
N SER A 202 6.13 12.38 5.24
CA SER A 202 7.04 12.78 6.30
C SER A 202 8.41 13.18 5.79
N ILE A 203 9.06 14.09 6.53
CA ILE A 203 10.45 14.49 6.33
C ILE A 203 11.19 14.31 7.65
N ARG A 204 12.30 13.58 7.63
CA ARG A 204 13.04 13.23 8.85
C ARG A 204 13.59 14.45 9.59
N ASN A 205 14.13 15.43 8.87
CA ASN A 205 14.67 16.67 9.43
C ASN A 205 14.66 17.79 8.37
N ILE A 206 13.93 18.84 8.62
CA ILE A 206 13.83 20.00 7.70
C ILE A 206 14.96 21.02 7.88
N GLN A 207 15.67 21.00 9.01
CA GLN A 207 16.68 21.99 9.32
C GLN A 207 17.93 21.86 8.46
N LYS A 208 18.43 23.00 8.02
CA LYS A 208 19.75 23.13 7.36
C LYS A 208 20.86 23.13 8.43
N ASN A 209 22.05 22.71 8.06
CA ASN A 209 23.26 22.86 8.86
C ASN A 209 23.24 22.17 10.25
N ILE A 210 22.28 21.27 10.50
CA ILE A 210 22.34 20.45 11.70
C ILE A 210 23.06 19.18 11.35
N ASP A 211 24.10 18.88 12.12
CA ASP A 211 24.86 17.66 12.00
C ASP A 211 23.93 16.45 12.26
N ASP A 212 23.70 15.68 11.22
CA ASP A 212 22.98 14.44 11.25
C ASP A 212 23.90 13.40 10.61
N ALA A 213 24.66 12.71 11.45
CA ALA A 213 25.67 11.75 11.02
C ALA A 213 25.14 10.65 10.07
N ASP A 214 23.83 10.55 10.00
CA ASP A 214 23.15 9.43 9.33
C ASP A 214 22.84 9.64 7.87
N SER A 215 22.96 10.89 7.37
CA SER A 215 22.57 11.16 6.00
C SER A 215 23.17 12.46 5.48
N THR A 216 23.34 12.56 4.15
CA THR A 216 23.65 13.82 3.52
C THR A 216 22.56 14.85 3.79
N GLU A 217 22.91 16.13 3.83
CA GLU A 217 21.94 17.22 4.03
C GLU A 217 20.74 17.12 3.07
N ALA A 218 21.00 16.77 1.82
CA ALA A 218 19.95 16.61 0.82
C ALA A 218 19.02 15.42 1.13
N ALA A 219 19.56 14.30 1.62
CA ALA A 219 18.76 13.10 1.89
C ALA A 219 17.82 13.29 3.09
N ARG A 220 18.27 13.88 4.20
CA ARG A 220 17.44 14.03 5.40
C ARG A 220 16.23 14.94 5.20
N ARG A 221 16.27 15.84 4.21
CA ARG A 221 15.18 16.77 3.88
C ARG A 221 14.22 16.24 2.83
N LYS A 222 14.45 15.05 2.30
CA LYS A 222 13.53 14.43 1.34
C LYS A 222 12.35 13.79 2.04
N ALA A 223 11.21 13.94 1.40
CA ALA A 223 9.97 13.33 1.85
C ALA A 223 9.89 11.86 1.46
N ILE A 224 9.19 11.10 2.31
CA ILE A 224 8.69 9.75 2.01
C ILE A 224 7.18 9.72 2.14
N ILE A 225 6.57 8.77 1.44
CA ILE A 225 5.16 8.39 1.58
C ILE A 225 5.09 7.06 2.32
N SER A 226 4.21 6.98 3.31
CA SER A 226 3.86 5.76 4.03
C SER A 226 2.40 5.44 3.80
N PRO A 227 2.03 4.22 3.40
CA PRO A 227 0.64 3.85 3.14
C PRO A 227 -0.16 3.78 4.44
N TRP A 228 -1.48 4.00 4.30
CA TRP A 228 -2.45 3.90 5.39
C TRP A 228 -3.78 3.45 4.83
N ASP A 229 -4.56 2.69 5.60
CA ASP A 229 -5.93 2.30 5.25
C ASP A 229 -6.01 1.55 3.91
N LEU A 230 -5.48 0.33 3.90
CA LEU A 230 -5.31 -0.51 2.71
C LEU A 230 -6.42 -1.57 2.55
N ASP A 231 -7.57 -1.35 3.16
CA ASP A 231 -8.67 -2.32 3.21
C ASP A 231 -9.37 -2.52 1.86
N THR A 232 -9.26 -1.55 0.94
CA THR A 232 -9.76 -1.65 -0.44
C THR A 232 -8.79 -2.36 -1.39
N SER A 233 -7.89 -3.19 -0.88
CA SER A 233 -6.93 -3.97 -1.65
C SER A 233 -7.45 -5.36 -2.02
N LEU A 234 -6.71 -6.08 -2.87
CA LEU A 234 -6.92 -7.50 -3.15
C LEU A 234 -8.39 -7.84 -3.55
N GLY A 235 -8.95 -7.05 -4.45
CA GLY A 235 -10.31 -7.24 -4.95
C GLY A 235 -11.42 -6.75 -4.03
N GLY A 236 -11.10 -6.11 -2.90
CA GLY A 236 -12.09 -5.46 -2.04
C GLY A 236 -12.52 -4.10 -2.57
N LYS A 237 -13.79 -3.72 -2.34
CA LYS A 237 -14.34 -2.40 -2.66
C LYS A 237 -14.62 -1.61 -1.38
N TYR A 238 -14.61 -0.28 -1.49
CA TYR A 238 -14.86 0.64 -0.36
C TYR A 238 -16.22 0.45 0.33
N ASN A 239 -17.18 -0.18 -0.34
CA ASN A 239 -18.51 -0.45 0.19
C ASN A 239 -18.67 -1.88 0.75
N GLY A 240 -17.57 -2.63 0.88
CA GLY A 240 -17.56 -4.00 1.38
C GLY A 240 -18.01 -5.07 0.40
N SER A 241 -18.35 -4.74 -0.85
CA SER A 241 -18.63 -5.74 -1.87
C SER A 241 -17.32 -6.32 -2.42
N ALA A 242 -17.36 -7.58 -2.85
CA ALA A 242 -16.29 -8.13 -3.67
C ALA A 242 -16.41 -7.61 -5.10
N TYR A 243 -15.31 -7.57 -5.84
CA TYR A 243 -15.39 -7.48 -7.29
C TYR A 243 -16.07 -8.77 -7.82
N ASP A 244 -16.88 -8.64 -8.85
CA ASP A 244 -17.29 -9.80 -9.64
C ASP A 244 -16.07 -10.44 -10.32
N GLY A 245 -16.25 -11.56 -11.00
CA GLY A 245 -15.14 -12.30 -11.63
C GLY A 245 -14.27 -11.51 -12.61
N ASN A 246 -14.68 -10.29 -12.98
CA ASN A 246 -13.96 -9.37 -13.86
C ASN A 246 -13.39 -8.16 -13.12
N GLY A 247 -13.61 -8.03 -11.82
CA GLY A 247 -13.24 -6.85 -11.04
C GLY A 247 -11.74 -6.51 -11.05
N TYR A 248 -10.88 -7.49 -11.27
CA TYR A 248 -9.45 -7.24 -11.44
C TYR A 248 -9.12 -6.45 -12.72
N SER A 249 -9.99 -6.47 -13.74
CA SER A 249 -9.82 -5.75 -15.00
C SER A 249 -10.36 -4.31 -14.94
N ASP A 250 -11.24 -3.99 -13.99
CA ASP A 250 -11.80 -2.64 -13.82
C ASP A 250 -10.71 -1.63 -13.47
N TRP A 251 -9.61 -2.12 -12.88
CA TRP A 251 -8.46 -1.34 -12.45
C TRP A 251 -7.20 -1.80 -13.16
N LYS A 252 -7.09 -1.52 -14.44
CA LYS A 252 -5.85 -1.81 -15.17
C LYS A 252 -4.68 -1.07 -14.54
N PRO A 253 -3.48 -1.66 -14.50
CA PRO A 253 -2.30 -0.96 -13.98
C PRO A 253 -2.09 0.43 -14.58
N ALA A 254 -2.41 0.61 -15.87
CA ALA A 254 -2.35 1.89 -16.56
C ALA A 254 -3.38 2.92 -16.03
N ASP A 255 -4.55 2.49 -15.57
CA ASP A 255 -5.60 3.37 -15.07
C ASP A 255 -5.27 3.86 -13.66
N VAL A 256 -4.65 3.00 -12.85
CA VAL A 256 -4.05 3.41 -11.56
C VAL A 256 -3.08 4.57 -11.76
N VAL A 257 -2.29 4.50 -12.83
CA VAL A 257 -1.33 5.54 -13.17
C VAL A 257 -2.03 6.82 -13.65
N LYS A 258 -3.08 6.71 -14.47
CA LYS A 258 -3.80 7.87 -15.05
C LYS A 258 -4.64 8.61 -14.02
N ASN A 259 -5.39 7.88 -13.24
CA ASN A 259 -6.31 8.45 -12.25
C ASN A 259 -5.58 8.87 -10.97
N GLY A 260 -4.43 8.26 -10.68
CA GLY A 260 -3.48 8.76 -9.70
C GLY A 260 -2.82 10.08 -10.13
N GLY A 261 -3.55 10.92 -10.87
CA GLY A 261 -3.09 12.22 -11.36
C GLY A 261 -2.66 13.21 -10.28
N CYS A 262 -2.49 12.71 -9.07
CA CYS A 262 -1.97 13.48 -7.96
C CYS A 262 -0.46 13.64 -8.08
N TYR A 263 -0.05 14.74 -7.62
CA TYR A 263 1.32 15.05 -7.32
C TYR A 263 1.85 14.10 -6.21
N PRO A 264 3.08 13.54 -6.30
CA PRO A 264 4.08 13.76 -7.36
C PRO A 264 3.98 12.81 -8.56
N PHE A 265 3.09 11.83 -8.53
CA PHE A 265 3.04 10.73 -9.50
C PHE A 265 2.68 11.20 -10.90
N SER A 266 1.80 12.20 -11.02
CA SER A 266 1.44 12.80 -12.32
C SER A 266 2.64 13.33 -13.11
N ILE A 267 3.67 13.80 -12.42
CA ILE A 267 4.92 14.27 -13.05
C ILE A 267 5.86 13.09 -13.35
N CYS A 268 5.98 12.16 -12.41
CA CYS A 268 6.89 11.01 -12.54
C CYS A 268 6.51 10.08 -13.70
N GLN A 269 5.22 9.86 -13.91
CA GLN A 269 4.70 8.93 -14.93
C GLN A 269 5.15 9.23 -16.35
N GLY A 270 5.37 10.49 -16.69
CA GLY A 270 5.86 10.91 -18.00
C GLY A 270 7.36 10.57 -18.24
N GLN A 271 8.10 10.25 -17.19
CA GLN A 271 9.56 10.17 -17.24
C GLN A 271 10.07 8.75 -17.53
N LYS A 272 10.90 8.61 -18.54
CA LYS A 272 11.49 7.32 -18.92
C LYS A 272 12.31 6.70 -17.77
N GLU A 273 13.10 7.52 -17.07
CA GLU A 273 13.90 7.10 -15.91
C GLU A 273 12.99 6.46 -14.84
N TYR A 274 11.89 7.10 -14.49
CA TYR A 274 10.96 6.61 -13.49
C TYR A 274 10.25 5.31 -13.93
N LYS A 275 9.81 5.25 -15.18
CA LYS A 275 9.19 4.04 -15.76
C LYS A 275 10.15 2.85 -15.74
N ASN A 276 11.43 3.09 -16.05
CA ASN A 276 12.45 2.04 -16.00
C ASN A 276 12.67 1.56 -14.55
N LYS A 277 12.67 2.45 -13.56
CA LYS A 277 12.75 2.07 -12.14
C LYS A 277 11.54 1.24 -11.71
N LEU A 278 10.33 1.63 -12.09
CA LEU A 278 9.11 0.84 -11.82
C LEU A 278 9.22 -0.57 -12.41
N LYS A 279 9.60 -0.67 -13.68
CA LYS A 279 9.77 -1.97 -14.35
C LYS A 279 10.82 -2.85 -13.67
N ALA A 280 12.00 -2.29 -13.40
CA ALA A 280 13.09 -3.01 -12.73
C ALA A 280 12.67 -3.47 -11.31
N ARG A 281 11.98 -2.62 -10.59
CA ARG A 281 11.51 -2.94 -9.24
C ARG A 281 10.42 -4.02 -9.25
N TRP A 282 9.48 -3.95 -10.19
CA TRP A 282 8.51 -5.03 -10.39
C TRP A 282 9.19 -6.36 -10.74
N ALA A 283 10.12 -6.36 -11.69
CA ALA A 283 10.87 -7.56 -12.07
C ALA A 283 11.58 -8.23 -10.87
N GLN A 284 12.07 -7.44 -9.92
CA GLN A 284 12.66 -7.94 -8.67
C GLN A 284 11.59 -8.48 -7.71
N LEU A 285 10.54 -7.70 -7.45
CA LEU A 285 9.57 -8.01 -6.40
C LEU A 285 8.59 -9.11 -6.80
N ARG A 286 8.30 -9.29 -8.07
CA ARG A 286 7.41 -10.34 -8.58
C ARG A 286 7.88 -11.76 -8.28
N THR A 287 9.18 -11.95 -8.10
CA THR A 287 9.78 -13.25 -7.77
C THR A 287 10.01 -13.45 -6.26
N THR A 288 9.64 -12.47 -5.46
CA THR A 288 9.84 -12.49 -4.00
C THR A 288 8.54 -12.09 -3.29
N THR A 289 8.46 -10.88 -2.75
CA THR A 289 7.35 -10.39 -1.91
C THR A 289 6.00 -10.40 -2.61
N TYR A 290 5.97 -10.12 -3.92
CA TYR A 290 4.76 -10.12 -4.74
C TYR A 290 4.56 -11.40 -5.54
N SER A 291 5.36 -12.47 -5.36
CA SER A 291 5.05 -13.75 -6.00
C SER A 291 3.66 -14.23 -5.56
N LYS A 292 2.98 -14.99 -6.42
CA LYS A 292 1.64 -15.53 -6.12
C LYS A 292 1.68 -16.33 -4.83
N GLU A 293 2.72 -17.12 -4.64
CA GLU A 293 2.95 -17.97 -3.45
C GLU A 293 3.13 -17.12 -2.20
N SER A 294 3.91 -16.03 -2.27
CA SER A 294 4.19 -15.17 -1.11
C SER A 294 2.95 -14.40 -0.64
N VAL A 295 2.13 -13.91 -1.57
CA VAL A 295 0.88 -13.20 -1.24
C VAL A 295 -0.16 -14.17 -0.70
N ASN A 296 -0.34 -15.33 -1.35
CA ASN A 296 -1.27 -16.35 -0.90
C ASN A 296 -0.91 -16.88 0.49
N ALA A 297 0.37 -17.14 0.76
CA ALA A 297 0.81 -17.59 2.08
C ALA A 297 0.46 -16.60 3.22
N LYS A 298 0.40 -15.28 2.94
CA LYS A 298 -0.03 -14.30 3.94
C LYS A 298 -1.53 -14.34 4.19
N LEU A 299 -2.34 -14.53 3.14
CA LEU A 299 -3.78 -14.71 3.24
C LEU A 299 -4.11 -15.99 4.02
N GLU A 300 -3.50 -17.10 3.65
CA GLU A 300 -3.67 -18.41 4.28
C GLU A 300 -3.27 -18.39 5.75
N LYS A 301 -2.15 -17.76 6.09
CA LYS A 301 -1.70 -17.61 7.48
C LYS A 301 -2.78 -16.97 8.37
N TYR A 302 -3.45 -15.95 7.91
CA TYR A 302 -4.49 -15.27 8.70
C TYR A 302 -5.83 -15.99 8.63
N ARG A 303 -6.18 -16.62 7.50
CA ARG A 303 -7.29 -17.56 7.41
C ARG A 303 -7.16 -18.65 8.47
N ASP A 304 -6.02 -19.29 8.51
CA ASP A 304 -5.78 -20.40 9.44
C ASP A 304 -5.79 -19.93 10.90
N LEU A 305 -5.25 -18.76 11.18
CA LEU A 305 -5.35 -18.15 12.50
C LEU A 305 -6.81 -17.98 12.93
N PHE A 306 -7.66 -17.43 12.06
CA PHE A 306 -9.07 -17.17 12.37
C PHE A 306 -9.89 -18.45 12.50
N LEU A 307 -9.66 -19.43 11.63
CA LEU A 307 -10.38 -20.70 11.64
C LEU A 307 -9.93 -21.59 12.81
N ASN A 308 -8.63 -21.79 13.00
CA ASN A 308 -8.10 -22.68 14.02
C ASN A 308 -8.37 -22.16 15.46
N SER A 309 -8.42 -20.85 15.65
CA SER A 309 -8.82 -20.26 16.93
C SER A 309 -10.33 -20.28 17.17
N GLY A 310 -11.13 -20.57 16.14
CA GLY A 310 -12.60 -20.45 16.17
C GLY A 310 -13.10 -19.00 16.19
N ALA A 311 -12.23 -18.00 16.11
CA ALA A 311 -12.61 -16.59 16.19
C ALA A 311 -13.53 -16.17 15.04
N TRP A 312 -13.30 -16.70 13.84
CA TRP A 312 -14.15 -16.40 12.68
C TRP A 312 -15.60 -16.86 12.91
N GLN A 313 -15.77 -18.09 13.35
CA GLN A 313 -17.11 -18.63 13.61
C GLN A 313 -17.83 -17.84 14.72
N ARG A 314 -17.11 -17.50 15.80
CA ARG A 314 -17.72 -16.68 16.88
C ARG A 314 -18.15 -15.30 16.37
N MET A 315 -17.35 -14.68 15.49
CA MET A 315 -17.69 -13.38 14.90
C MET A 315 -18.90 -13.48 13.98
N VAL A 316 -18.93 -14.47 13.08
CA VAL A 316 -20.07 -14.71 12.19
C VAL A 316 -21.35 -14.96 13.00
N ASP A 317 -21.30 -15.82 14.01
CA ASP A 317 -22.46 -16.16 14.85
C ASP A 317 -22.95 -14.95 15.65
N HIS A 318 -22.04 -14.12 16.18
CA HIS A 318 -22.40 -12.90 16.90
C HIS A 318 -23.17 -11.93 16.00
N TYR A 319 -22.69 -11.70 14.79
CA TYR A 319 -23.30 -10.72 13.89
C TYR A 319 -24.50 -11.24 13.08
N LYS A 320 -24.88 -12.52 13.19
CA LYS A 320 -26.10 -13.05 12.52
C LYS A 320 -27.36 -12.32 12.98
N THR A 321 -27.43 -11.94 14.25
CA THR A 321 -28.61 -11.34 14.88
C THR A 321 -28.52 -9.84 15.08
N GLU A 322 -27.35 -9.24 14.83
CA GLU A 322 -27.16 -7.81 15.03
C GLU A 322 -27.75 -7.00 13.86
N SER A 323 -28.40 -5.88 14.18
CA SER A 323 -28.97 -4.96 13.18
C SER A 323 -27.90 -4.14 12.45
N SER A 324 -26.79 -3.85 13.13
CA SER A 324 -25.63 -3.16 12.57
C SER A 324 -24.44 -4.12 12.58
N LYS A 325 -24.03 -4.56 11.41
CA LYS A 325 -22.97 -5.57 11.26
C LYS A 325 -21.94 -5.16 10.22
N PRO A 326 -20.69 -5.57 10.40
CA PRO A 326 -19.66 -5.42 9.38
C PRO A 326 -19.99 -6.25 8.12
N CYS A 327 -19.33 -5.94 7.02
CA CYS A 327 -19.40 -6.76 5.81
C CYS A 327 -18.62 -8.06 6.02
N LEU A 328 -19.30 -9.15 6.32
CA LEU A 328 -18.65 -10.45 6.55
C LEU A 328 -19.11 -11.50 5.55
N VAL A 329 -18.20 -12.39 5.19
CA VAL A 329 -18.52 -13.64 4.50
C VAL A 329 -18.68 -14.77 5.51
N GLU A 330 -19.59 -15.69 5.26
CA GLU A 330 -19.73 -16.87 6.12
C GLU A 330 -18.58 -17.87 5.86
N ASP A 331 -18.29 -18.14 4.59
CA ASP A 331 -17.22 -19.05 4.18
C ASP A 331 -15.93 -18.29 3.85
N LEU A 332 -15.07 -18.15 4.87
CA LEU A 332 -13.79 -17.50 4.74
C LEU A 332 -12.84 -18.21 3.75
N THR A 333 -12.88 -19.53 3.70
CA THR A 333 -12.01 -20.33 2.82
C THR A 333 -12.36 -20.08 1.35
N LYS A 334 -13.65 -20.05 1.04
CA LYS A 334 -14.12 -19.75 -0.32
C LYS A 334 -13.74 -18.34 -0.75
N GLU A 335 -13.88 -17.35 0.14
CA GLU A 335 -13.52 -15.97 -0.18
C GLU A 335 -12.01 -15.82 -0.39
N ILE A 336 -11.17 -16.50 0.41
CA ILE A 336 -9.72 -16.49 0.20
C ILE A 336 -9.38 -17.11 -1.16
N GLY A 337 -9.97 -18.25 -1.54
CA GLY A 337 -9.78 -18.83 -2.88
C GLY A 337 -10.13 -17.87 -4.02
N TYR A 338 -11.22 -17.09 -3.88
CA TYR A 338 -11.56 -16.02 -4.82
C TYR A 338 -10.45 -14.96 -4.91
N ILE A 339 -9.90 -14.54 -3.78
CA ILE A 339 -8.84 -13.52 -3.74
C ILE A 339 -7.55 -14.04 -4.37
N GLU A 340 -7.21 -15.29 -4.13
CA GLU A 340 -6.04 -15.95 -4.75
C GLU A 340 -6.14 -16.01 -6.28
N GLU A 341 -7.31 -16.38 -6.80
CA GLU A 341 -7.59 -16.34 -8.24
C GLU A 341 -7.55 -14.92 -8.79
N TRP A 342 -8.14 -13.97 -8.06
CA TRP A 342 -8.10 -12.56 -8.42
C TRP A 342 -6.66 -12.05 -8.48
N TYR A 343 -5.85 -12.36 -7.46
CA TYR A 343 -4.47 -11.92 -7.40
C TYR A 343 -3.61 -12.55 -8.51
N ALA A 344 -3.84 -13.83 -8.83
CA ALA A 344 -3.16 -14.49 -9.95
C ALA A 344 -3.39 -13.72 -11.28
N LYS A 345 -4.62 -13.32 -11.56
CA LYS A 345 -4.97 -12.52 -12.74
C LYS A 345 -4.36 -11.11 -12.68
N ARG A 346 -4.37 -10.49 -11.49
CA ARG A 346 -3.75 -9.18 -11.28
C ARG A 346 -2.24 -9.21 -11.52
N PHE A 347 -1.58 -10.25 -11.03
CA PHE A 347 -0.15 -10.47 -11.24
C PHE A 347 0.18 -10.57 -12.75
N ASP A 348 -0.60 -11.34 -13.51
CA ASP A 348 -0.41 -11.49 -14.96
C ASP A 348 -0.63 -10.15 -15.70
N LEU A 349 -1.60 -9.33 -15.27
CA LEU A 349 -1.80 -7.98 -15.79
C LEU A 349 -0.61 -7.04 -15.50
N MET A 350 0.00 -7.17 -14.33
CA MET A 350 1.22 -6.40 -13.99
C MET A 350 2.41 -6.82 -14.86
N ASP A 351 2.60 -8.11 -15.08
CA ASP A 351 3.64 -8.63 -15.98
C ASP A 351 3.44 -8.11 -17.40
N ALA A 352 2.22 -8.20 -17.92
CA ALA A 352 1.88 -7.67 -19.23
C ALA A 352 2.11 -6.15 -19.34
N TYR A 353 1.71 -5.38 -18.32
CA TYR A 353 1.92 -3.93 -18.27
C TYR A 353 3.40 -3.54 -18.35
N PHE A 354 4.25 -4.26 -17.65
CA PHE A 354 5.70 -4.03 -17.65
C PHE A 354 6.45 -4.74 -18.79
N GLY A 355 5.74 -5.51 -19.63
CA GLY A 355 6.38 -6.29 -20.70
C GLY A 355 7.42 -7.26 -20.13
N ILE A 356 7.06 -7.98 -19.07
CA ILE A 356 7.86 -9.08 -18.54
C ILE A 356 7.49 -10.32 -19.35
N ASP A 357 8.46 -10.85 -20.07
CA ASP A 357 8.32 -12.10 -20.78
C ASP A 357 8.35 -13.25 -19.77
N THR A 358 7.22 -13.90 -19.58
CA THR A 358 7.09 -15.05 -18.67
C THR A 358 7.46 -16.38 -19.33
N GLY A 359 7.89 -16.34 -20.60
CA GLY A 359 8.14 -17.57 -21.40
C GLY A 359 6.87 -18.36 -21.75
N ILE A 360 5.71 -17.94 -21.24
CA ILE A 360 4.40 -18.46 -21.64
C ILE A 360 3.86 -17.45 -22.66
N ALA A 361 4.06 -17.73 -23.93
CA ALA A 361 3.36 -16.99 -24.98
C ALA A 361 1.85 -17.18 -24.74
N THR A 362 1.18 -16.17 -24.16
CA THR A 362 -0.25 -16.05 -24.32
C THR A 362 -0.47 -15.83 -25.82
N THR A 363 -0.88 -16.88 -26.51
CA THR A 363 -1.46 -16.73 -27.85
C THR A 363 -2.70 -15.86 -27.70
N THR A 364 -2.53 -14.55 -27.83
CA THR A 364 -3.60 -13.70 -28.28
C THR A 364 -3.99 -14.27 -29.64
N THR A 365 -5.18 -14.80 -29.73
CA THR A 365 -5.81 -15.14 -31.02
C THR A 365 -6.10 -13.84 -31.75
N ASP A 366 -5.05 -13.19 -32.26
CA ASP A 366 -5.18 -12.38 -33.45
C ASP A 366 -5.47 -13.37 -34.56
N ASN A 367 -6.54 -13.13 -35.33
CA ASN A 367 -6.91 -13.83 -36.55
C ASN A 367 -5.82 -13.62 -37.64
N GLN A 368 -4.58 -13.99 -37.34
CA GLN A 368 -3.59 -14.25 -38.38
C GLN A 368 -3.78 -15.69 -38.83
N SER A 369 -3.94 -15.89 -40.10
CA SER A 369 -4.00 -17.17 -40.78
C SER A 369 -3.00 -18.14 -40.15
N LEU A 370 -3.50 -19.16 -39.43
CA LEU A 370 -2.71 -20.20 -38.81
C LEU A 370 -1.74 -20.75 -39.89
N ASN A 371 -0.48 -20.44 -39.75
CA ASN A 371 0.58 -20.98 -40.58
C ASN A 371 0.50 -22.52 -40.48
N ASN A 372 0.37 -23.20 -41.58
CA ASN A 372 0.17 -24.66 -41.62
C ASN A 372 1.47 -25.44 -41.43
N ASP A 373 2.50 -24.77 -40.93
CA ASP A 373 3.79 -25.39 -40.62
C ASP A 373 3.67 -26.52 -39.62
N ILE A 374 4.55 -27.51 -39.77
CA ILE A 374 4.56 -28.73 -38.98
C ILE A 374 5.76 -28.65 -38.02
N TYR A 375 5.51 -28.97 -36.75
CA TYR A 375 6.53 -29.00 -35.72
C TYR A 375 6.52 -30.32 -34.95
N SER A 376 7.70 -30.76 -34.51
CA SER A 376 7.80 -31.88 -33.54
C SER A 376 7.23 -31.43 -32.19
N ILE A 377 6.97 -32.34 -31.28
CA ILE A 377 6.55 -32.07 -29.90
C ILE A 377 7.63 -31.34 -29.08
N GLN A 378 8.89 -31.28 -29.55
CA GLN A 378 9.99 -30.51 -28.97
C GLN A 378 10.11 -29.11 -29.61
N GLY A 379 9.18 -28.74 -30.50
CA GLY A 379 9.16 -27.42 -31.13
C GLY A 379 10.07 -27.22 -32.34
N LEU A 380 10.68 -28.33 -32.89
CA LEU A 380 11.49 -28.24 -34.09
C LEU A 380 10.57 -28.23 -35.33
N LYS A 381 10.80 -27.29 -36.24
CA LYS A 381 10.06 -27.23 -37.50
C LYS A 381 10.43 -28.44 -38.38
N LEU A 382 9.40 -29.11 -38.89
CA LEU A 382 9.52 -30.27 -39.75
C LEU A 382 9.07 -29.88 -41.16
N ASN A 383 9.74 -30.45 -42.17
CA ASN A 383 9.37 -30.24 -43.55
C ASN A 383 8.10 -31.02 -43.94
N GLU A 384 7.83 -32.13 -43.27
CA GLU A 384 6.63 -32.97 -43.44
C GLU A 384 6.24 -33.64 -42.13
N ALA A 385 4.99 -34.14 -42.06
CA ALA A 385 4.49 -34.86 -40.90
C ALA A 385 5.28 -36.18 -40.73
N PRO A 386 5.70 -36.55 -39.49
CA PRO A 386 6.43 -37.76 -39.24
C PRO A 386 5.62 -38.99 -39.68
N ALA A 387 6.30 -40.02 -40.12
CA ALA A 387 5.65 -41.24 -40.59
C ALA A 387 4.82 -41.92 -39.48
N LYS A 388 5.19 -41.72 -38.20
CA LYS A 388 4.51 -42.24 -37.00
C LYS A 388 4.82 -41.35 -35.79
N GLY A 389 3.83 -41.05 -34.97
CA GLY A 389 3.99 -40.33 -33.72
C GLY A 389 3.24 -39.01 -33.65
N LEU A 390 3.50 -38.22 -32.60
CA LEU A 390 2.86 -36.92 -32.33
C LEU A 390 3.60 -35.75 -32.97
N TYR A 391 2.84 -34.85 -33.55
CA TYR A 391 3.35 -33.57 -34.12
C TYR A 391 2.31 -32.42 -33.95
N ILE A 392 2.74 -31.22 -34.15
CA ILE A 392 1.90 -30.02 -34.09
C ILE A 392 1.75 -29.45 -35.49
N GLN A 393 0.51 -29.22 -35.93
CA GLN A 393 0.21 -28.58 -37.21
C GLN A 393 -0.98 -27.63 -37.07
N GLY A 394 -0.84 -26.40 -37.53
CA GLY A 394 -1.88 -25.37 -37.40
C GLY A 394 -2.26 -25.12 -35.94
N GLY A 395 -1.28 -25.17 -35.00
CA GLY A 395 -1.51 -24.98 -33.58
C GLY A 395 -2.22 -26.15 -32.86
N LYS A 396 -2.43 -27.29 -33.52
CA LYS A 396 -3.10 -28.45 -32.93
C LYS A 396 -2.18 -29.67 -32.89
N LEU A 397 -2.22 -30.38 -31.77
CA LEU A 397 -1.54 -31.66 -31.64
C LEU A 397 -2.21 -32.71 -32.53
N ARG A 398 -1.43 -33.41 -33.33
CA ARG A 398 -1.87 -34.49 -34.22
C ARG A 398 -1.06 -35.75 -33.98
N MET A 399 -1.63 -36.89 -34.31
CA MET A 399 -0.97 -38.21 -34.28
C MET A 399 -1.12 -38.84 -35.65
N LYS A 400 -0.03 -39.47 -36.11
CA LYS A 400 -0.02 -40.24 -37.34
C LYS A 400 0.47 -41.67 -37.07
#